data_33f8a0ff63eada243802ff3058af6c97
#
_entry.id   33f8a0ff63eada243802ff3058af6c97
#
_cell.length_a   1.000
_cell.length_b   1.000
_cell.length_c   1.000
_cell.angle_alpha   90.00
_cell.angle_beta   90.00
_cell.angle_gamma   90.00
#
_symmetry.space_group_name_H-M   'P 1'
#
loop_
_entity.id
_entity.type
_entity.pdbx_description
1 polymer ?
#
loop_
_entity_poly.entity_id
_entity_poly.type
_entity_poly.pdbx_seq_one_letter_code
_entity_poly.pdbx_strand_id
1 'polypeptide(L)'
;MISITEKAADHIKGQLSHRGKGVGIRLGVKTTGCSGLAYVIEFADSENDDDNVFLDKGIKLIVNPKSYVYLKGTEVDFAKEGINEGFKFKNPNVK
;
A
#
# COMPACT_ATOMS: atom_id res chain seq x y z
N MET A 1 11.41 3.20 4.76
CA MET A 1 11.14 2.18 3.74
C MET A 1 9.82 1.50 4.05
N ILE A 2 9.09 1.14 3.02
CA ILE A 2 7.80 0.45 3.17
C ILE A 2 7.97 -0.96 2.62
N SER A 3 7.36 -1.93 3.27
CA SER A 3 7.43 -3.33 2.84
C SER A 3 6.05 -3.95 2.77
N ILE A 4 5.97 -5.12 2.14
CA ILE A 4 4.72 -5.89 2.07
C ILE A 4 5.02 -7.34 2.46
N THR A 5 4.00 -8.02 2.99
CA THR A 5 4.11 -9.44 3.29
C THR A 5 3.88 -10.26 2.03
N GLU A 6 4.28 -11.54 2.07
CA GLU A 6 4.03 -12.42 0.93
C GLU A 6 2.54 -12.58 0.63
N LYS A 7 1.71 -12.62 1.65
CA LYS A 7 0.26 -12.71 1.45
C LYS A 7 -0.27 -11.49 0.71
N ALA A 8 0.20 -10.29 1.09
CA ALA A 8 -0.19 -9.06 0.42
C ALA A 8 0.34 -9.05 -1.02
N ALA A 9 1.59 -9.46 -1.21
CA ALA A 9 2.20 -9.50 -2.54
C ALA A 9 1.44 -10.44 -3.47
N ASP A 10 1.10 -11.63 -3.00
CA ASP A 10 0.37 -12.61 -3.81
C ASP A 10 -1.00 -12.09 -4.20
N HIS A 11 -1.71 -11.47 -3.26
CA HIS A 11 -3.02 -10.90 -3.55
C HIS A 11 -2.91 -9.78 -4.58
N ILE A 12 -1.93 -8.90 -4.43
CA ILE A 12 -1.73 -7.78 -5.35
C ILE A 12 -1.34 -8.28 -6.74
N LYS A 13 -0.44 -9.26 -6.82
CA LYS A 13 -0.04 -9.85 -8.11
C LYS A 13 -1.24 -10.46 -8.83
N GLY A 14 -2.09 -11.17 -8.10
CA GLY A 14 -3.32 -11.73 -8.66
C GLY A 14 -4.23 -10.66 -9.22
N GLN A 15 -4.41 -9.56 -8.49
CA GLN A 15 -5.25 -8.46 -8.93
C GLN A 15 -4.67 -7.74 -10.14
N LEU A 16 -3.36 -7.48 -10.14
CA LEU A 16 -2.70 -6.84 -11.28
C LEU A 16 -2.80 -7.69 -12.53
N SER A 17 -2.62 -8.99 -12.39
CA SER A 17 -2.76 -9.94 -13.51
C SER A 17 -4.17 -9.91 -14.05
N HIS A 18 -5.17 -9.88 -13.18
CA HIS A 18 -6.57 -9.86 -13.57
C HIS A 18 -6.92 -8.55 -14.29
N ARG A 19 -6.38 -7.42 -13.84
CA ARG A 19 -6.59 -6.13 -14.51
C ARG A 19 -5.95 -6.07 -15.89
N GLY A 20 -4.84 -6.79 -16.06
CA GLY A 20 -4.07 -6.76 -17.31
C GLY A 20 -3.28 -5.50 -17.53
N LYS A 21 -3.21 -4.60 -16.55
CA LYS A 21 -2.45 -3.36 -16.65
C LYS A 21 -2.11 -2.85 -15.26
N GLY A 22 -1.19 -1.90 -15.21
CA GLY A 22 -0.78 -1.26 -13.97
C GLY A 22 0.70 -1.49 -13.69
N VAL A 23 1.37 -0.50 -13.09
CA VAL A 23 2.78 -0.60 -12.74
C VAL A 23 3.01 -1.06 -11.31
N GLY A 24 1.98 -0.98 -10.48
CA GLY A 24 2.09 -1.38 -9.07
C GLY A 24 0.91 -0.86 -8.27
N ILE A 25 1.13 -0.60 -7.01
CA ILE A 25 0.11 -0.03 -6.15
C ILE A 25 0.57 1.30 -5.59
N ARG A 26 -0.38 2.18 -5.37
CA ARG A 26 -0.16 3.47 -4.75
C ARG A 26 -0.71 3.44 -3.34
N LEU A 27 0.16 3.76 -2.38
CA LEU A 27 -0.20 3.84 -0.98
C LEU A 27 -0.29 5.31 -0.57
N GLY A 28 -1.25 5.62 0.28
CA GLY A 28 -1.39 6.97 0.76
C GLY A 28 -2.10 7.02 2.10
N VAL A 29 -2.21 8.22 2.62
CA VAL A 29 -2.99 8.48 3.81
C VAL A 29 -3.86 9.70 3.54
N LYS A 30 -5.01 9.73 4.20
CA LYS A 30 -5.85 10.92 4.22
C LYS A 30 -6.32 11.16 5.64
N THR A 31 -6.56 12.41 5.97
CA THR A 31 -7.07 12.74 7.30
C THR A 31 -8.57 12.45 7.35
N THR A 32 -8.99 11.85 8.45
CA THR A 32 -10.41 11.70 8.76
C THR A 32 -10.77 12.80 9.75
N GLY A 33 -11.92 13.41 9.59
CA GLY A 33 -12.26 14.63 10.29
C GLY A 33 -12.09 14.65 11.80
N CYS A 34 -12.19 13.53 12.48
CA CYS A 34 -12.21 13.50 13.93
C CYS A 34 -11.12 12.70 14.61
N SER A 35 -10.45 11.80 13.92
CA SER A 35 -9.71 10.80 14.69
C SER A 35 -8.49 10.21 14.02
N GLY A 36 -7.86 10.93 13.16
CA GLY A 36 -6.57 10.48 12.69
C GLY A 36 -6.51 10.18 11.21
N LEU A 37 -5.78 9.13 10.84
CA LEU A 37 -5.44 8.83 9.46
C LEU A 37 -6.15 7.60 8.96
N ALA A 38 -6.61 7.67 7.71
CA ALA A 38 -7.10 6.51 6.98
C ALA A 38 -6.06 6.14 5.93
N TYR A 39 -5.78 4.86 5.80
CA TYR A 39 -4.86 4.38 4.79
C TYR A 39 -5.59 4.17 3.48
N VAL A 40 -4.90 4.50 2.39
CA VAL A 40 -5.45 4.34 1.05
C VAL A 40 -4.53 3.42 0.27
N ILE A 41 -5.12 2.45 -0.41
CA ILE A 41 -4.38 1.58 -1.31
C ILE A 41 -5.16 1.48 -2.61
N GLU A 42 -4.50 1.73 -3.74
CA GLU A 42 -5.15 1.65 -5.05
C GLU A 42 -4.14 1.22 -6.08
N PHE A 43 -4.62 0.72 -7.21
CA PHE A 43 -3.75 0.32 -8.30
C PHE A 43 -3.26 1.56 -9.03
N ALA A 44 -1.98 1.53 -9.39
CA ALA A 44 -1.35 2.64 -10.09
C ALA A 44 -1.05 2.23 -11.52
N ASP A 45 -1.46 3.07 -12.46
CA ASP A 45 -1.17 2.87 -13.88
C ASP A 45 0.10 3.63 -14.29
N SER A 46 0.54 4.58 -13.47
CA SER A 46 1.74 5.36 -13.73
C SER A 46 2.30 5.91 -12.42
N GLU A 47 3.52 6.42 -12.48
CA GLU A 47 4.15 7.08 -11.34
C GLU A 47 4.47 8.53 -11.71
N ASN A 48 4.46 9.42 -10.72
CA ASN A 48 4.84 10.81 -10.88
C ASN A 48 6.34 10.97 -10.60
N ASP A 49 6.95 12.00 -11.14
CA ASP A 49 8.39 12.22 -10.98
C ASP A 49 8.82 12.35 -9.53
N ASP A 50 7.96 12.89 -8.67
CA ASP A 50 8.28 13.10 -7.26
C ASP A 50 7.85 11.95 -6.36
N ASP A 51 7.24 10.91 -6.91
CA ASP A 51 6.83 9.76 -6.11
C ASP A 51 8.04 8.99 -5.58
N ASN A 52 7.92 8.51 -4.34
CA ASN A 52 8.86 7.53 -3.80
C ASN A 52 8.41 6.16 -4.26
N VAL A 53 9.31 5.42 -4.88
CA VAL A 53 8.99 4.10 -5.40
C VAL A 53 9.89 3.07 -4.73
N PHE A 54 9.27 2.07 -4.15
CA PHE A 54 9.98 0.95 -3.52
C PHE A 54 9.57 -0.32 -4.23
N LEU A 55 10.52 -1.22 -4.38
CA LEU A 55 10.24 -2.52 -4.98
C LEU A 55 10.40 -3.58 -3.90
N ASP A 56 9.34 -4.33 -3.63
CA ASP A 56 9.38 -5.41 -2.67
C ASP A 56 8.56 -6.59 -3.21
N LYS A 57 9.16 -7.76 -3.21
CA LYS A 57 8.52 -9.01 -3.66
C LYS A 57 7.93 -8.89 -5.06
N GLY A 58 8.59 -8.13 -5.93
CA GLY A 58 8.16 -7.94 -7.31
C GLY A 58 7.04 -6.92 -7.49
N ILE A 59 6.66 -6.22 -6.44
CA ILE A 59 5.59 -5.22 -6.47
C ILE A 59 6.19 -3.83 -6.29
N LYS A 60 5.81 -2.89 -7.15
CA LYS A 60 6.16 -1.49 -6.96
C LYS A 60 5.20 -0.86 -5.97
N LEU A 61 5.77 -0.26 -4.93
CA LEU A 61 5.02 0.47 -3.92
C LEU A 61 5.28 1.96 -4.16
N ILE A 62 4.26 2.65 -4.60
CA ILE A 62 4.38 4.06 -5.01
C ILE A 62 3.72 4.92 -3.94
N VAL A 63 4.47 5.87 -3.41
CA VAL A 63 3.99 6.71 -2.31
C VAL A 63 4.38 8.15 -2.59
N ASN A 64 3.42 9.08 -2.51
CA ASN A 64 3.78 10.48 -2.68
C ASN A 64 4.54 10.98 -1.44
N PRO A 65 5.38 12.01 -1.58
CA PRO A 65 6.22 12.48 -0.47
C PRO A 65 5.46 12.89 0.77
N LYS A 66 4.27 13.46 0.62
CA LYS A 66 3.46 13.88 1.76
C LYS A 66 2.96 12.70 2.57
N SER A 67 2.54 11.64 1.89
CA SER A 67 2.07 10.43 2.56
C SER A 67 3.22 9.63 3.15
N TYR A 68 4.39 9.66 2.52
CA TYR A 68 5.53 8.90 3.00
C TYR A 68 5.95 9.28 4.42
N VAL A 69 5.78 10.54 4.79
CA VAL A 69 6.09 11.00 6.16
C VAL A 69 5.33 10.15 7.19
N TYR A 70 4.11 9.75 6.87
CA TYR A 70 3.28 8.94 7.76
C TYR A 70 3.47 7.45 7.58
N LEU A 71 3.91 7.01 6.40
CA LEU A 71 3.98 5.60 6.05
C LEU A 71 5.37 4.99 6.20
N LYS A 72 6.36 5.79 6.49
CA LYS A 72 7.74 5.33 6.64
C LYS A 72 7.83 4.18 7.64
N GLY A 73 8.40 3.07 7.21
CA GLY A 73 8.54 1.89 8.05
C GLY A 73 7.31 1.00 8.14
N THR A 74 6.25 1.34 7.44
CA THR A 74 5.02 0.56 7.46
C THR A 74 5.18 -0.75 6.71
N GLU A 75 4.57 -1.81 7.24
CA GLU A 75 4.43 -3.08 6.56
C GLU A 75 2.97 -3.28 6.17
N VAL A 76 2.72 -3.59 4.91
CA VAL A 76 1.38 -3.86 4.40
C VAL A 76 1.17 -5.36 4.37
N ASP A 77 0.11 -5.81 5.04
CA ASP A 77 -0.27 -7.20 5.10
C ASP A 77 -1.66 -7.38 4.53
N PHE A 78 -1.99 -8.62 4.19
CA PHE A 78 -3.33 -8.97 3.72
C PHE A 78 -3.84 -10.10 4.57
N ALA A 79 -5.00 -9.92 5.18
CA ALA A 79 -5.59 -10.93 6.04
C ALA A 79 -6.97 -11.34 5.52
N LYS A 80 -7.24 -12.63 5.63
CA LYS A 80 -8.54 -13.18 5.29
C LYS A 80 -9.05 -13.91 6.53
N GLU A 81 -10.13 -13.40 7.10
CA GLU A 81 -10.72 -13.97 8.30
C GLU A 81 -12.20 -14.26 8.04
N GLY A 82 -12.53 -15.53 7.90
CA GLY A 82 -13.90 -15.93 7.57
C GLY A 82 -14.30 -15.36 6.21
N ILE A 83 -15.36 -14.56 6.21
CA ILE A 83 -15.83 -13.88 5.01
C ILE A 83 -15.19 -12.50 4.84
N ASN A 84 -14.41 -12.04 5.82
CA ASN A 84 -13.76 -10.74 5.76
C ASN A 84 -12.34 -10.89 5.22
N GLU A 85 -11.99 -10.03 4.30
CA GLU A 85 -10.62 -9.95 3.81
C GLU A 85 -10.26 -8.49 3.57
N GLY A 86 -9.01 -8.14 3.78
CA GLY A 86 -8.59 -6.78 3.59
C GLY A 86 -7.12 -6.58 3.93
N PHE A 87 -6.63 -5.42 3.54
CA PHE A 87 -5.26 -5.03 3.84
C PHE A 87 -5.15 -4.51 5.26
N LYS A 88 -4.05 -4.86 5.92
CA LYS A 88 -3.72 -4.35 7.24
C LYS A 88 -2.40 -3.61 7.15
N PHE A 89 -2.33 -2.47 7.79
CA PHE A 89 -1.14 -1.64 7.80
C PHE A 89 -0.54 -1.65 9.19
N LYS A 90 0.69 -2.14 9.28
CA LYS A 90 1.44 -2.16 10.53
C LYS A 90 2.40 -0.97 10.50
N ASN A 91 2.01 0.10 11.15
CA ASN A 91 2.76 1.35 11.13
C ASN A 91 3.38 1.62 12.50
N PRO A 92 4.71 1.58 12.63
CA PRO A 92 5.39 1.82 13.91
C PRO A 92 5.29 3.27 14.39
N ASN A 93 4.90 4.18 13.52
CA ASN A 93 4.75 5.60 13.87
C ASN A 93 3.40 5.91 14.52
N VAL A 94 2.49 4.96 14.52
CA VAL A 94 1.16 5.11 15.12
C VAL A 94 1.11 4.29 16.40
N LYS A 95 0.71 4.90 17.47
CA LYS A 95 0.62 4.24 18.77
C LYS A 95 -0.84 4.01 19.15
#